data_5fa6b3d3ed6a00afa1457410a0632db3
#
_entry.id   5fa6b3d3ed6a00afa1457410a0632db3
#
_cell.length_a   1.000
_cell.length_b   1.000
_cell.length_c   1.000
_cell.angle_alpha   90.00
_cell.angle_beta   90.00
_cell.angle_gamma   90.00
#
_symmetry.space_group_name_H-M   'P 1'
#
loop_
_entity.id
_entity.type
_entity.pdbx_description
1 polymer ?
#
loop_
_entity_poly.entity_id
_entity_poly.type
_entity_poly.pdbx_seq_one_letter_code
_entity_poly.pdbx_strand_id
1 'polypeptide(L)'
;MTTQNITSLLEGKLYALQNVFELNGRISSYPLSARGFTPSNCYLLCQDDGALLLDTGYSIHEEKILSQIGSVIDTKLPLHLFPMRLNEFMSVCNAMPIAQKFNVIACYAPFPRIDEWLDFNFDGRDVEGNEPLKLDTALLDPNGKISVGTSGERIISAFSAPIRLINTSWIYDEESRVLFTSDMFTHIWGDKLEGPWLI
;
A
#
# COMPACT_ATOMS: atom_id res chain seq x y z
N MET A 1 -21.93 -11.46 4.11
CA MET A 1 -21.28 -10.15 3.91
C MET A 1 -19.96 -10.26 4.62
N THR A 2 -18.87 -10.38 3.87
CA THR A 2 -17.52 -10.34 4.43
C THR A 2 -17.32 -8.93 4.97
N THR A 3 -17.19 -8.79 6.27
CA THR A 3 -16.78 -7.55 6.92
C THR A 3 -15.47 -7.10 6.26
N GLN A 4 -15.52 -6.00 5.54
CA GLN A 4 -14.31 -5.40 5.01
C GLN A 4 -13.49 -4.98 6.22
N ASN A 5 -12.33 -5.60 6.42
CA ASN A 5 -11.44 -5.25 7.53
C ASN A 5 -10.78 -3.90 7.22
N ILE A 6 -11.51 -2.83 7.46
CA ILE A 6 -11.04 -1.45 7.34
C ILE A 6 -11.21 -0.81 8.71
N THR A 7 -10.13 -0.20 9.19
CA THR A 7 -10.19 0.58 10.42
C THR A 7 -9.92 2.05 10.11
N SER A 8 -10.85 2.92 10.49
CA SER A 8 -10.62 4.36 10.46
C SER A 8 -9.68 4.73 11.62
N LEU A 9 -8.49 5.20 11.29
CA LEU A 9 -7.50 5.71 12.26
C LEU A 9 -7.71 7.20 12.53
N LEU A 10 -8.17 7.93 11.53
CA LEU A 10 -8.62 9.31 11.61
C LEU A 10 -9.84 9.44 10.69
N GLU A 11 -10.98 9.77 11.26
CA GLU A 11 -12.26 9.77 10.55
C GLU A 11 -12.21 10.64 9.29
N GLY A 12 -12.63 10.06 8.17
CA GLY A 12 -12.62 10.70 6.86
C GLY A 12 -11.25 10.90 6.23
N LYS A 13 -10.14 10.67 6.97
CA LYS A 13 -8.81 11.10 6.54
C LYS A 13 -7.74 10.02 6.48
N LEU A 14 -7.85 8.98 7.31
CA LEU A 14 -6.84 7.91 7.36
C LEU A 14 -7.48 6.57 7.70
N TYR A 15 -7.23 5.60 6.84
CA TYR A 15 -7.74 4.23 6.97
C TYR A 15 -6.62 3.21 6.88
N ALA A 16 -6.69 2.19 7.72
CA ALA A 16 -5.90 0.97 7.55
C ALA A 16 -6.76 -0.07 6.83
N LEU A 17 -6.27 -0.56 5.71
CA LEU A 17 -6.84 -1.63 4.92
C LEU A 17 -6.20 -2.94 5.36
N GLN A 18 -6.89 -3.69 6.24
CA GLN A 18 -6.33 -4.84 6.92
C GLN A 18 -6.52 -6.12 6.13
N ASN A 19 -5.42 -6.80 5.84
CA ASN A 19 -5.40 -8.11 5.22
C ASN A 19 -4.60 -9.07 6.06
N VAL A 20 -4.91 -10.36 6.00
CA VAL A 20 -4.37 -11.36 6.92
C VAL A 20 -3.96 -12.59 6.15
N PHE A 21 -2.77 -13.10 6.44
CA PHE A 21 -2.28 -14.40 6.00
C PHE A 21 -2.49 -15.46 7.07
N GLU A 22 -2.88 -16.64 6.64
CA GLU A 22 -2.78 -17.83 7.48
C GLU A 22 -1.34 -18.37 7.46
N LEU A 23 -0.78 -18.56 8.64
CA LEU A 23 0.51 -19.20 8.84
C LEU A 23 0.35 -20.74 8.84
N ASN A 24 0.53 -21.35 7.69
CA ASN A 24 0.32 -22.78 7.46
C ASN A 24 1.60 -23.50 7.00
N GLY A 25 2.77 -22.88 7.19
CA GLY A 25 4.07 -23.38 6.75
C GLY A 25 4.40 -23.08 5.29
N ARG A 26 3.59 -22.28 4.56
CA ARG A 26 3.81 -21.93 3.14
C ARG A 26 4.32 -20.51 2.96
N ILE A 27 4.31 -19.69 4.00
CA ILE A 27 4.83 -18.32 3.95
C ILE A 27 6.33 -18.35 4.20
N SER A 28 7.13 -18.01 3.19
CA SER A 28 8.58 -18.16 3.18
C SER A 28 9.32 -17.39 4.28
N SER A 29 8.74 -16.31 4.78
CA SER A 29 9.31 -15.47 5.84
C SER A 29 9.08 -15.99 7.26
N TYR A 30 8.34 -17.09 7.42
CA TYR A 30 8.04 -17.70 8.70
C TYR A 30 8.55 -19.13 8.80
N PRO A 31 8.89 -19.63 10.02
CA PRO A 31 9.23 -21.01 10.21
C PRO A 31 8.11 -21.96 9.76
N LEU A 32 8.47 -23.15 9.25
CA LEU A 32 7.50 -24.15 8.80
C LEU A 32 6.51 -24.57 9.90
N SER A 33 6.90 -24.43 11.16
CA SER A 33 6.07 -24.73 12.32
C SER A 33 5.12 -23.58 12.74
N ALA A 34 5.28 -22.38 12.17
CA ALA A 34 4.41 -21.27 12.50
C ALA A 34 2.95 -21.57 12.15
N ARG A 35 2.05 -21.24 13.04
CA ARG A 35 0.59 -21.37 12.88
C ARG A 35 -0.09 -20.09 13.35
N GLY A 36 -1.35 -19.91 12.93
CA GLY A 36 -2.14 -18.72 13.24
C GLY A 36 -2.17 -17.76 12.07
N PHE A 37 -2.26 -16.47 12.35
CA PHE A 37 -2.47 -15.42 11.35
C PHE A 37 -1.50 -14.26 11.54
N THR A 38 -1.09 -13.64 10.44
CA THR A 38 -0.26 -12.43 10.45
C THR A 38 -0.88 -11.35 9.57
N PRO A 39 -0.91 -10.07 10.01
CA PRO A 39 -1.48 -8.99 9.21
C PRO A 39 -0.52 -8.52 8.12
N SER A 40 -1.13 -7.99 7.05
CA SER A 40 -0.48 -7.19 6.02
C SER A 40 -1.39 -6.01 5.73
N ASN A 41 -0.99 -4.83 6.12
CA ASN A 41 -1.81 -3.64 6.02
C ASN A 41 -1.31 -2.72 4.90
N CYS A 42 -2.26 -2.11 4.18
CA CYS A 42 -2.03 -0.90 3.39
C CYS A 42 -2.69 0.27 4.10
N TYR A 43 -2.25 1.49 3.82
CA TYR A 43 -2.84 2.67 4.44
C TYR A 43 -3.32 3.64 3.38
N LEU A 44 -4.56 4.10 3.52
CA LEU A 44 -5.18 5.05 2.60
C LEU A 44 -5.40 6.38 3.31
N LEU A 45 -4.69 7.41 2.85
CA LEU A 45 -4.84 8.79 3.28
C LEU A 45 -5.77 9.49 2.30
N CYS A 46 -6.78 10.21 2.82
CA CYS A 46 -7.82 10.82 2.00
C CYS A 46 -7.93 12.32 2.23
N GLN A 47 -8.24 13.03 1.16
CA GLN A 47 -8.73 14.40 1.12
C GLN A 47 -9.89 14.50 0.13
N ASP A 48 -10.60 15.64 0.11
CA ASP A 48 -11.74 15.85 -0.77
C ASP A 48 -11.36 15.82 -2.26
N ASP A 49 -10.13 16.17 -2.58
CA ASP A 49 -9.61 16.30 -3.95
C ASP A 49 -8.66 15.17 -4.38
N GLY A 50 -8.46 14.16 -3.55
CA GLY A 50 -7.62 13.02 -3.88
C GLY A 50 -7.23 12.17 -2.69
N ALA A 51 -6.48 11.11 -2.96
CA ALA A 51 -5.99 10.18 -1.95
C ALA A 51 -4.58 9.70 -2.24
N LEU A 52 -3.93 9.14 -1.23
CA LEU A 52 -2.63 8.50 -1.31
C LEU A 52 -2.68 7.12 -0.65
N LEU A 53 -2.31 6.09 -1.40
CA LEU A 53 -2.18 4.74 -0.89
C LEU A 53 -0.71 4.41 -0.61
N LEU A 54 -0.41 4.03 0.63
CA LEU A 54 0.89 3.54 1.06
C LEU A 54 0.90 2.02 1.01
N ASP A 55 1.78 1.46 0.20
CA ASP A 55 1.87 0.07 -0.19
C ASP A 55 0.60 -0.45 -0.92
N THR A 56 0.75 -1.49 -1.72
CA THR A 56 -0.35 -2.03 -2.53
C THR A 56 -0.81 -3.42 -2.08
N GLY A 57 -0.10 -4.02 -1.12
CA GLY A 57 -0.40 -5.34 -0.59
C GLY A 57 0.01 -6.48 -1.50
N TYR A 58 -0.21 -7.71 -1.05
CA TYR A 58 0.11 -8.92 -1.79
C TYR A 58 -0.99 -9.29 -2.80
N SER A 59 -0.61 -9.91 -3.91
CA SER A 59 -1.53 -10.34 -4.97
C SER A 59 -2.64 -11.29 -4.49
N ILE A 60 -2.38 -12.12 -3.47
CA ILE A 60 -3.42 -12.98 -2.87
C ILE A 60 -4.59 -12.19 -2.26
N HIS A 61 -4.39 -10.91 -1.96
CA HIS A 61 -5.40 -10.02 -1.39
C HIS A 61 -5.94 -9.01 -2.41
N GLU A 62 -5.63 -9.13 -3.70
CA GLU A 62 -5.99 -8.17 -4.75
C GLU A 62 -7.46 -7.78 -4.70
N GLU A 63 -8.37 -8.74 -4.87
CA GLU A 63 -9.82 -8.48 -4.89
C GLU A 63 -10.30 -7.76 -3.62
N LYS A 64 -9.76 -8.17 -2.49
CA LYS A 64 -10.12 -7.58 -1.20
C LYS A 64 -9.62 -6.15 -1.09
N ILE A 65 -8.38 -5.87 -1.48
CA ILE A 65 -7.79 -4.53 -1.47
C ILE A 65 -8.55 -3.60 -2.42
N LEU A 66 -8.86 -4.05 -3.63
CA LEU A 66 -9.67 -3.29 -4.58
C LEU A 66 -11.08 -2.98 -4.03
N SER A 67 -11.69 -3.92 -3.31
CA SER A 67 -12.98 -3.70 -2.64
C SER A 67 -12.86 -2.73 -1.46
N GLN A 68 -11.79 -2.85 -0.66
CA GLN A 68 -11.52 -1.97 0.47
C GLN A 68 -11.33 -0.52 0.00
N ILE A 69 -10.49 -0.28 -1.02
CA ILE A 69 -10.29 1.06 -1.59
C ILE A 69 -11.62 1.63 -2.08
N GLY A 70 -12.37 0.86 -2.90
CA GLY A 70 -13.63 1.31 -3.48
C GLY A 70 -14.77 1.52 -2.48
N SER A 71 -14.62 1.06 -1.23
CA SER A 71 -15.58 1.37 -0.17
C SER A 71 -15.27 2.68 0.56
N VAL A 72 -14.06 3.22 0.38
CA VAL A 72 -13.60 4.46 1.02
C VAL A 72 -13.61 5.63 0.04
N ILE A 73 -13.17 5.41 -1.20
CA ILE A 73 -13.07 6.46 -2.22
C ILE A 73 -13.82 6.10 -3.49
N ASP A 74 -14.28 7.11 -4.24
CA ASP A 74 -14.82 6.94 -5.58
C ASP A 74 -13.69 6.57 -6.56
N THR A 75 -14.00 5.75 -7.55
CA THR A 75 -13.02 5.29 -8.56
C THR A 75 -12.46 6.42 -9.43
N LYS A 76 -13.13 7.56 -9.51
CA LYS A 76 -12.70 8.74 -10.27
C LYS A 76 -11.85 9.71 -9.45
N LEU A 77 -11.85 9.55 -8.11
CA LEU A 77 -11.03 10.40 -7.26
C LEU A 77 -9.55 10.21 -7.62
N PRO A 78 -8.77 11.28 -7.81
CA PRO A 78 -7.33 11.18 -8.02
C PRO A 78 -6.66 10.36 -6.92
N LEU A 79 -5.93 9.32 -7.32
CA LEU A 79 -5.22 8.43 -6.40
C LEU A 79 -3.73 8.47 -6.70
N HIS A 80 -2.94 8.72 -5.69
CA HIS A 80 -1.49 8.53 -5.72
C HIS A 80 -1.12 7.19 -5.10
N LEU A 81 -0.11 6.53 -5.62
CA LEU A 81 0.48 5.34 -5.01
C LEU A 81 1.88 5.68 -4.47
N PHE A 82 2.22 5.09 -3.35
CA PHE A 82 3.57 5.13 -2.80
C PHE A 82 3.98 3.76 -2.24
N PRO A 83 4.66 2.94 -3.03
CA PRO A 83 5.36 1.75 -2.52
C PRO A 83 6.49 2.17 -1.58
N MET A 84 6.37 1.82 -0.30
CA MET A 84 7.38 2.19 0.70
C MET A 84 8.68 1.40 0.53
N ARG A 85 8.61 0.25 -0.17
CA ARG A 85 9.74 -0.63 -0.48
C ARG A 85 9.57 -1.22 -1.87
N LEU A 86 10.24 -0.66 -2.87
CA LEU A 86 10.07 -1.08 -4.26
C LEU A 86 10.38 -2.55 -4.55
N ASN A 87 11.35 -3.11 -3.86
CA ASN A 87 11.79 -4.49 -4.07
C ASN A 87 11.07 -5.51 -3.17
N GLU A 88 9.92 -5.15 -2.63
CA GLU A 88 9.11 -6.04 -1.80
C GLU A 88 7.71 -6.20 -2.38
N PHE A 89 7.27 -7.44 -2.46
CA PHE A 89 5.98 -7.80 -3.04
C PHE A 89 4.81 -7.07 -2.39
N MET A 90 4.80 -6.95 -1.07
CA MET A 90 3.75 -6.25 -0.34
C MET A 90 3.59 -4.77 -0.74
N SER A 91 4.64 -4.17 -1.30
CA SER A 91 4.59 -2.76 -1.69
C SER A 91 4.10 -2.56 -3.12
N VAL A 92 4.32 -3.51 -4.03
CA VAL A 92 4.15 -3.30 -5.48
C VAL A 92 3.14 -4.22 -6.16
N CYS A 93 2.79 -5.37 -5.58
CA CYS A 93 2.04 -6.43 -6.27
C CYS A 93 0.74 -5.97 -6.93
N ASN A 94 -0.02 -5.09 -6.30
CA ASN A 94 -1.32 -4.69 -6.82
C ASN A 94 -1.32 -3.27 -7.42
N ALA A 95 -0.14 -2.69 -7.71
CA ALA A 95 -0.08 -1.35 -8.29
C ALA A 95 -0.84 -1.29 -9.63
N MET A 96 -0.59 -2.24 -10.53
CA MET A 96 -1.25 -2.30 -11.84
C MET A 96 -2.75 -2.62 -11.75
N PRO A 97 -3.23 -3.64 -11.00
CA PRO A 97 -4.65 -3.86 -10.79
C PRO A 97 -5.38 -2.66 -10.20
N ILE A 98 -4.75 -1.93 -9.26
CA ILE A 98 -5.32 -0.70 -8.71
C ILE A 98 -5.42 0.38 -9.79
N ALA A 99 -4.38 0.58 -10.59
CA ALA A 99 -4.38 1.56 -11.67
C ALA A 99 -5.37 1.23 -12.80
N GLN A 100 -5.70 -0.04 -13.02
CA GLN A 100 -6.76 -0.44 -13.96
C GLN A 100 -8.17 -0.08 -13.47
N LYS A 101 -8.37 -0.01 -12.16
CA LYS A 101 -9.70 0.17 -11.56
C LYS A 101 -9.96 1.60 -11.05
N PHE A 102 -8.93 2.27 -10.60
CA PHE A 102 -9.00 3.60 -10.00
C PHE A 102 -8.23 4.62 -10.83
N ASN A 103 -8.57 5.90 -10.66
CA ASN A 103 -7.90 7.01 -11.33
C ASN A 103 -6.52 7.28 -10.69
N VAL A 104 -5.56 6.38 -10.91
CA VAL A 104 -4.19 6.57 -10.43
C VAL A 104 -3.47 7.57 -11.32
N ILE A 105 -3.08 8.70 -10.76
CA ILE A 105 -2.46 9.81 -11.47
C ILE A 105 -0.93 9.85 -11.34
N ALA A 106 -0.37 9.23 -10.32
CA ALA A 106 1.07 9.04 -10.18
C ALA A 106 1.41 7.94 -9.17
N CYS A 107 2.55 7.29 -9.40
CA CYS A 107 3.20 6.40 -8.44
C CYS A 107 4.56 7.00 -8.04
N TYR A 108 4.72 7.34 -6.78
CA TYR A 108 5.95 7.94 -6.25
C TYR A 108 6.92 6.87 -5.77
N ALA A 109 8.20 7.09 -6.02
CA ALA A 109 9.25 6.30 -5.39
C ALA A 109 10.52 7.10 -5.18
N PRO A 110 11.32 6.76 -4.16
CA PRO A 110 12.60 7.37 -3.90
C PRO A 110 13.73 6.79 -4.78
N PHE A 111 13.40 5.91 -5.73
CA PHE A 111 14.38 5.20 -6.57
C PHE A 111 14.02 5.32 -8.06
N PRO A 112 15.02 5.44 -8.93
CA PRO A 112 14.80 5.39 -10.37
C PRO A 112 14.33 4.00 -10.81
N ARG A 113 13.72 3.92 -12.01
CA ARG A 113 13.25 2.66 -12.63
C ARG A 113 12.16 1.95 -11.83
N ILE A 114 11.29 2.72 -11.20
CA ILE A 114 10.13 2.19 -10.48
C ILE A 114 9.20 1.39 -11.41
N ASP A 115 9.04 1.81 -12.65
CA ASP A 115 8.26 1.16 -13.69
C ASP A 115 8.60 -0.33 -13.83
N GLU A 116 9.89 -0.67 -13.81
CA GLU A 116 10.33 -2.08 -13.91
C GLU A 116 9.86 -2.95 -12.73
N TRP A 117 9.67 -2.36 -11.56
CA TRP A 117 9.17 -3.08 -10.39
C TRP A 117 7.65 -3.19 -10.36
N LEU A 118 6.96 -2.25 -10.96
CA LEU A 118 5.50 -2.28 -11.02
C LEU A 118 5.00 -3.35 -12.02
N ASP A 119 5.74 -3.59 -13.09
CA ASP A 119 5.43 -4.62 -14.08
C ASP A 119 5.77 -6.03 -13.60
N PHE A 120 6.56 -6.17 -12.56
CA PHE A 120 7.07 -7.46 -12.09
C PHE A 120 5.96 -8.49 -11.77
N ASN A 121 4.82 -8.04 -11.29
CA ASN A 121 3.68 -8.88 -10.96
C ASN A 121 2.54 -8.82 -11.98
N PHE A 122 2.78 -8.17 -13.08
CA PHE A 122 1.85 -8.21 -14.20
C PHE A 122 2.03 -9.55 -14.90
N ASP A 123 1.28 -10.55 -14.45
CA ASP A 123 1.43 -11.97 -14.82
C ASP A 123 0.97 -12.30 -16.25
N GLY A 124 1.13 -11.35 -17.17
CA GLY A 124 0.71 -11.56 -18.54
C GLY A 124 -0.78 -11.89 -18.68
N ARG A 125 -1.61 -11.40 -17.76
CA ARG A 125 -3.05 -11.32 -17.97
C ARG A 125 -3.32 -10.39 -19.16
N ASP A 126 -2.60 -10.68 -20.26
CA ASP A 126 -2.77 -10.08 -21.55
C ASP A 126 -4.18 -10.36 -22.01
N VAL A 127 -5.04 -9.43 -21.77
CA VAL A 127 -6.28 -9.37 -22.50
C VAL A 127 -5.88 -8.91 -23.90
N GLU A 128 -5.95 -9.82 -24.87
CA GLU A 128 -5.70 -9.49 -26.27
C GLU A 128 -6.33 -8.15 -26.64
N GLY A 129 -5.52 -7.18 -27.04
CA GLY A 129 -5.96 -5.87 -27.50
C GLY A 129 -5.86 -4.73 -26.50
N ASN A 130 -5.35 -4.94 -25.29
CA ASN A 130 -5.02 -3.85 -24.38
C ASN A 130 -3.54 -3.53 -24.47
N GLU A 131 -3.22 -2.29 -24.80
CA GLU A 131 -1.89 -1.75 -24.55
C GLU A 131 -1.56 -1.89 -23.05
N PRO A 132 -0.32 -2.26 -22.69
CA PRO A 132 0.05 -2.31 -21.29
C PRO A 132 -0.25 -0.96 -20.65
N LEU A 133 -0.97 -0.97 -19.52
CA LEU A 133 -1.29 0.23 -18.78
C LEU A 133 0.01 0.87 -18.32
N LYS A 134 0.31 2.06 -18.85
CA LYS A 134 1.45 2.82 -18.42
C LYS A 134 1.08 3.65 -17.21
N LEU A 135 1.66 3.31 -16.07
CA LEU A 135 1.50 4.08 -14.84
C LEU A 135 2.55 5.20 -14.81
N ASP A 136 2.09 6.45 -14.68
CA ASP A 136 2.99 7.58 -14.51
C ASP A 136 3.77 7.46 -13.22
N THR A 137 5.09 7.52 -13.31
CA THR A 137 6.00 7.39 -12.17
C THR A 137 6.70 8.71 -11.88
N ALA A 138 6.83 9.03 -10.60
CA ALA A 138 7.49 10.24 -10.15
C ALA A 138 8.64 9.90 -9.18
N LEU A 139 9.86 10.25 -9.58
CA LEU A 139 11.01 10.13 -8.69
C LEU A 139 10.90 11.14 -7.57
N LEU A 140 10.97 10.67 -6.35
CA LEU A 140 10.95 11.51 -5.16
C LEU A 140 12.38 11.72 -4.64
N ASP A 141 12.73 12.96 -4.38
CA ASP A 141 14.01 13.28 -3.75
C ASP A 141 14.09 12.67 -2.34
N PRO A 142 15.28 12.28 -1.88
CA PRO A 142 15.50 11.90 -0.49
C PRO A 142 14.98 13.01 0.44
N ASN A 143 14.16 12.65 1.44
CA ASN A 143 13.43 13.59 2.27
C ASN A 143 12.42 14.48 1.50
N GLY A 144 11.85 13.93 0.46
CA GLY A 144 10.85 14.60 -0.37
C GLY A 144 9.50 14.76 0.32
N LYS A 145 8.66 15.58 -0.30
CA LYS A 145 7.29 15.82 0.16
C LYS A 145 6.30 15.39 -0.90
N ILE A 146 5.20 14.80 -0.48
CA ILE A 146 4.14 14.32 -1.36
C ILE A 146 2.82 14.93 -0.90
N SER A 147 2.01 15.38 -1.85
CA SER A 147 0.63 15.76 -1.58
C SER A 147 -0.25 14.51 -1.48
N VAL A 148 -1.15 14.47 -0.50
CA VAL A 148 -2.18 13.41 -0.42
C VAL A 148 -3.20 13.59 -1.55
N GLY A 149 -3.70 14.81 -1.72
CA GLY A 149 -4.58 15.19 -2.84
C GLY A 149 -3.84 15.99 -3.91
N THR A 150 -4.61 16.68 -4.75
CA THR A 150 -4.09 17.50 -5.86
C THR A 150 -3.89 18.97 -5.48
N SER A 151 -4.56 19.45 -4.42
CA SER A 151 -4.47 20.85 -3.95
C SER A 151 -3.16 21.20 -3.27
N GLY A 152 -2.45 20.23 -2.76
CA GLY A 152 -1.25 20.46 -1.94
C GLY A 152 -1.53 20.93 -0.51
N GLU A 153 -2.76 20.81 -0.03
CA GLU A 153 -3.12 21.23 1.33
C GLU A 153 -2.59 20.28 2.41
N ARG A 154 -2.64 18.96 2.15
CA ARG A 154 -2.10 17.95 3.05
C ARG A 154 -0.81 17.37 2.47
N ILE A 155 0.29 17.73 3.09
CA ILE A 155 1.63 17.30 2.69
C ILE A 155 2.17 16.30 3.69
N ILE A 156 2.68 15.20 3.18
CA ILE A 156 3.42 14.22 3.95
C ILE A 156 4.90 14.27 3.62
N SER A 157 5.72 13.86 4.57
CA SER A 157 7.17 13.79 4.42
C SER A 157 7.61 12.35 4.24
N ALA A 158 8.39 12.08 3.20
CA ALA A 158 9.04 10.80 2.96
C ALA A 158 10.53 10.93 3.25
N PHE A 159 11.11 9.96 3.94
CA PHE A 159 12.54 9.93 4.24
C PHE A 159 13.06 8.49 4.35
N SER A 160 14.36 8.31 4.14
CA SER A 160 14.98 7.00 4.24
C SER A 160 14.95 6.48 5.68
N ALA A 161 14.58 5.22 5.85
CA ALA A 161 14.62 4.57 7.16
C ALA A 161 16.05 4.56 7.72
N PRO A 162 16.31 5.10 8.92
CA PRO A 162 17.67 5.32 9.43
C PRO A 162 18.39 4.04 9.85
N ILE A 163 17.68 2.93 9.99
CA ILE A 163 18.20 1.68 10.58
C ILE A 163 17.99 0.45 9.70
N ARG A 164 17.82 0.62 8.38
CA ARG A 164 17.60 -0.47 7.44
C ARG A 164 18.73 -0.64 6.44
N LEU A 165 19.07 -1.92 6.14
CA LEU A 165 19.98 -2.28 5.06
C LEU A 165 19.30 -2.27 3.70
N ILE A 166 17.98 -2.53 3.65
CA ILE A 166 17.18 -2.48 2.43
C ILE A 166 16.54 -1.10 2.34
N ASN A 167 16.59 -0.52 1.15
CA ASN A 167 15.99 0.78 0.88
C ASN A 167 14.49 0.77 1.22
N THR A 168 14.16 1.43 2.31
CA THR A 168 12.82 1.57 2.83
C THR A 168 12.55 3.04 3.07
N SER A 169 11.43 3.54 2.58
CA SER A 169 10.95 4.88 2.93
C SER A 169 10.06 4.81 4.16
N TRP A 170 10.28 5.71 5.09
CA TRP A 170 9.32 6.02 6.13
C TRP A 170 8.50 7.23 5.72
N ILE A 171 7.25 7.24 6.08
CA ILE A 171 6.31 8.30 5.75
C ILE A 171 5.79 8.90 7.04
N TYR A 172 5.90 10.21 7.18
CA TYR A 172 5.31 10.94 8.30
C TYR A 172 4.20 11.86 7.82
N ASP A 173 3.03 11.67 8.36
CA ASP A 173 1.87 12.54 8.16
C ASP A 173 1.69 13.43 9.38
N GLU A 174 1.98 14.71 9.20
CA GLU A 174 1.94 15.69 10.29
C GLU A 174 0.49 15.94 10.77
N GLU A 175 -0.48 15.86 9.87
CA GLU A 175 -1.89 16.09 10.18
C GLU A 175 -2.44 15.00 11.13
N SER A 176 -2.20 13.73 10.82
CA SER A 176 -2.62 12.61 11.67
C SER A 176 -1.62 12.31 12.80
N ARG A 177 -0.41 12.87 12.73
CA ARG A 177 0.74 12.57 13.62
C ARG A 177 1.13 11.09 13.59
N VAL A 178 0.99 10.45 12.44
CA VAL A 178 1.30 9.03 12.24
C VAL A 178 2.60 8.90 11.47
N LEU A 179 3.47 8.02 11.95
CA LEU A 179 4.67 7.56 11.26
C LEU A 179 4.43 6.15 10.71
N PHE A 180 4.48 6.01 9.39
CA PHE A 180 4.41 4.73 8.71
C PHE A 180 5.84 4.20 8.50
N THR A 181 6.12 3.01 9.01
CA THR A 181 7.47 2.43 9.05
C THR A 181 7.62 1.20 8.17
N SER A 182 6.66 0.93 7.28
CA SER A 182 6.57 -0.30 6.52
C SER A 182 6.50 -1.51 7.46
N ASP A 183 7.26 -2.57 7.20
CA ASP A 183 7.30 -3.78 8.02
C ASP A 183 8.26 -3.69 9.23
N MET A 184 8.86 -2.51 9.49
CA MET A 184 9.62 -2.27 10.71
C MET A 184 8.68 -2.27 11.91
N PHE A 185 9.09 -2.91 12.99
CA PHE A 185 8.31 -3.04 14.24
C PHE A 185 7.04 -3.91 14.11
N THR A 186 6.82 -4.52 12.94
CA THR A 186 5.76 -5.52 12.80
C THR A 186 6.27 -6.87 13.26
N HIS A 187 5.72 -7.39 14.34
CA HIS A 187 6.00 -8.76 14.76
C HIS A 187 4.80 -9.33 15.48
N ILE A 188 3.66 -9.26 14.81
CA ILE A 188 2.40 -9.71 15.39
C ILE A 188 1.87 -10.88 14.58
N TRP A 189 1.66 -11.98 15.26
CA TRP A 189 0.76 -13.03 14.82
C TRP A 189 -0.31 -13.27 15.88
N GLY A 190 -1.47 -13.74 15.48
CA GLY A 190 -2.56 -14.08 16.38
C GLY A 190 -3.12 -15.47 16.09
N ASP A 191 -3.76 -16.07 17.08
CA ASP A 191 -4.41 -17.38 16.95
C ASP A 191 -5.74 -17.32 16.22
N LYS A 192 -6.28 -16.11 16.02
CA LYS A 192 -7.60 -15.88 15.43
C LYS A 192 -7.51 -15.01 14.19
N LEU A 193 -8.39 -15.28 13.23
CA LEU A 193 -8.54 -14.47 12.02
C LEU A 193 -9.06 -13.06 12.34
N GLU A 194 -9.87 -12.94 13.37
CA GLU A 194 -10.44 -11.69 13.84
C GLU A 194 -9.66 -11.21 15.06
N GLY A 195 -9.18 -10.00 15.01
CA GLY A 195 -8.44 -9.44 16.12
C GLY A 195 -8.11 -7.96 15.90
N PRO A 196 -7.67 -7.29 16.96
CA PRO A 196 -7.19 -5.92 16.84
C PRO A 196 -5.78 -5.93 16.21
N TRP A 197 -5.72 -5.99 14.88
CA TRP A 197 -4.47 -6.02 14.12
C TRP A 197 -3.75 -4.67 14.04
N LEU A 198 -4.25 -3.67 14.77
CA LEU A 198 -3.76 -2.30 14.81
C LEU A 198 -3.48 -1.81 16.24
N ILE A 199 -3.00 -2.63 17.09
CA ILE A 199 -2.58 -2.19 18.42
C ILE A 199 -1.09 -1.83 18.37
#